data_a059a5e00a10f0596db974e46999c673
#
_entry.id   a059a5e00a10f0596db974e46999c673
#
_cell.length_a   1.000
_cell.length_b   1.000
_cell.length_c   1.000
_cell.angle_alpha   90.00
_cell.angle_beta   90.00
_cell.angle_gamma   90.00
#
_symmetry.space_group_name_H-M   'P 1'
#
loop_
_entity.id
_entity.type
_entity.pdbx_description
1 polymer ?
#
loop_
_entity_poly.entity_id
_entity_poly.type
_entity_poly.pdbx_seq_one_letter_code
_entity_poly.pdbx_strand_id
1 'polypeptide(L)'
;MERQSKTLFGAGGLRAVANNFWRQLTQPPIVQEKMISEAATVEQPNTIPIRASHGTRVIQLPVDGNGATFHRRYRVQIAGSKFTASALIREVGLRFNQLSPSALAEFEKVKGKPWSLEVGDEFDIVILGPWNGSVRVSEVLPESFGFVTLEGHPEAGQIRFQASLLPGRRGTVSFEIVSWARSRDPMVALAYSAGGKEVQKSTWVQFLEAIVELSGGMQLGEITVETQEKPFKDGVI
;
A
#
# COMPACT_ATOMS: atom_id res chain seq x y z
N MET A 1 -19.42 22.89 -9.20
CA MET A 1 -19.30 21.75 -10.12
C MET A 1 -19.17 20.51 -9.25
N GLU A 2 -20.26 19.77 -9.12
CA GLU A 2 -20.33 18.56 -8.32
C GLU A 2 -19.47 17.48 -8.97
N ARG A 3 -18.38 17.04 -8.31
CA ARG A 3 -17.59 15.88 -8.74
C ARG A 3 -18.50 14.65 -8.59
N GLN A 4 -18.93 14.07 -9.70
CA GLN A 4 -19.55 12.75 -9.66
C GLN A 4 -18.56 11.77 -9.01
N SER A 5 -18.96 11.20 -7.89
CA SER A 5 -18.25 10.13 -7.21
C SER A 5 -18.12 8.94 -8.19
N LYS A 6 -16.92 8.72 -8.71
CA LYS A 6 -16.60 7.49 -9.44
C LYS A 6 -16.71 6.34 -8.43
N THR A 7 -17.67 5.46 -8.61
CA THR A 7 -17.79 4.24 -7.82
C THR A 7 -17.37 3.05 -8.68
N LEU A 8 -16.58 2.13 -8.12
CA LEU A 8 -16.21 0.86 -8.76
C LEU A 8 -17.42 -0.06 -9.04
N PHE A 9 -18.62 0.36 -8.65
CA PHE A 9 -19.88 -0.38 -8.86
C PHE A 9 -20.54 -0.17 -10.24
N GLY A 10 -19.92 0.58 -11.16
CA GLY A 10 -20.35 0.61 -12.56
C GLY A 10 -20.13 -0.75 -13.26
N ALA A 11 -20.84 -1.00 -14.37
CA ALA A 11 -20.76 -2.27 -15.12
C ALA A 11 -19.32 -2.69 -15.49
N GLY A 12 -18.42 -1.74 -15.72
CA GLY A 12 -16.99 -1.98 -15.94
C GLY A 12 -16.26 -2.46 -14.69
N GLY A 13 -16.55 -1.88 -13.53
CA GLY A 13 -15.97 -2.27 -12.25
C GLY A 13 -16.37 -3.69 -11.83
N LEU A 14 -17.64 -4.06 -12.00
CA LEU A 14 -18.12 -5.42 -11.71
C LEU A 14 -17.43 -6.49 -12.59
N ARG A 15 -17.19 -6.18 -13.87
CA ARG A 15 -16.44 -7.09 -14.77
C ARG A 15 -14.98 -7.22 -14.33
N ALA A 16 -14.34 -6.12 -13.94
CA ALA A 16 -12.96 -6.13 -13.48
C ALA A 16 -12.82 -6.94 -12.17
N VAL A 17 -13.76 -6.76 -11.23
CA VAL A 17 -13.84 -7.58 -10.00
C VAL A 17 -14.03 -9.05 -10.31
N ALA A 18 -14.96 -9.40 -11.23
CA ALA A 18 -15.20 -10.77 -11.62
C ALA A 18 -13.97 -11.40 -12.29
N ASN A 19 -13.29 -10.70 -13.20
CA ASN A 19 -12.07 -11.18 -13.86
C ASN A 19 -10.94 -11.38 -12.84
N ASN A 20 -10.80 -10.48 -11.88
CA ASN A 20 -9.82 -10.59 -10.80
C ASN A 20 -10.11 -11.81 -9.91
N PHE A 21 -11.37 -12.00 -9.53
CA PHE A 21 -11.81 -13.17 -8.78
C PHE A 21 -11.53 -14.49 -9.54
N TRP A 22 -11.83 -14.55 -10.85
CA TRP A 22 -11.51 -15.70 -11.69
C TRP A 22 -10.00 -15.98 -11.77
N ARG A 23 -9.19 -14.92 -11.91
CA ARG A 23 -7.72 -15.05 -11.91
C ARG A 23 -7.22 -15.63 -10.58
N GLN A 24 -7.72 -15.15 -9.46
CA GLN A 24 -7.35 -15.67 -8.14
C GLN A 24 -7.75 -17.13 -7.93
N LEU A 25 -8.90 -17.56 -8.50
CA LEU A 25 -9.33 -18.96 -8.44
C LEU A 25 -8.54 -19.88 -9.36
N THR A 26 -8.12 -19.39 -10.53
CA THR A 26 -7.46 -20.22 -11.56
C THR A 26 -5.94 -20.21 -11.46
N GLN A 27 -5.37 -19.11 -10.96
CA GLN A 27 -3.93 -18.91 -10.78
C GLN A 27 -3.67 -18.15 -9.49
N PRO A 28 -3.95 -18.74 -8.32
CA PRO A 28 -3.72 -18.06 -7.06
C PRO A 28 -2.23 -17.75 -6.89
N PRO A 29 -1.87 -16.56 -6.44
CA PRO A 29 -0.49 -16.26 -6.08
C PRO A 29 -0.03 -17.19 -4.96
N ILE A 30 1.22 -17.63 -5.02
CA ILE A 30 1.81 -18.40 -3.93
C ILE A 30 2.15 -17.42 -2.80
N VAL A 31 1.32 -17.42 -1.76
CA VAL A 31 1.40 -16.49 -0.63
C VAL A 31 1.59 -17.25 0.67
N GLN A 32 2.61 -16.87 1.45
CA GLN A 32 2.79 -17.32 2.83
C GLN A 32 2.32 -16.25 3.80
N GLU A 33 1.26 -16.50 4.54
CA GLU A 33 0.73 -15.59 5.56
C GLU A 33 1.19 -15.99 6.95
N LYS A 34 1.62 -15.00 7.76
CA LYS A 34 2.09 -15.20 9.14
C LYS A 34 1.52 -14.13 10.06
N MET A 35 0.99 -14.57 11.19
CA MET A 35 0.75 -13.68 12.33
C MET A 35 2.01 -13.57 13.17
N ILE A 36 2.47 -12.35 13.40
CA ILE A 36 3.66 -12.06 14.19
C ILE A 36 3.24 -11.81 15.65
N SER A 37 4.00 -12.33 16.59
CA SER A 37 3.75 -12.11 18.01
C SER A 37 3.73 -10.62 18.36
N GLU A 38 2.80 -10.22 19.24
CA GLU A 38 2.71 -8.85 19.76
C GLU A 38 4.04 -8.38 20.39
N ALA A 39 4.77 -9.29 21.03
CA ALA A 39 6.05 -9.00 21.69
C ALA A 39 7.22 -8.80 20.70
N ALA A 40 7.07 -9.17 19.43
CA ALA A 40 8.13 -8.99 18.46
C ALA A 40 8.41 -7.50 18.20
N THR A 41 9.70 -7.16 18.14
CA THR A 41 10.11 -5.81 17.76
C THR A 41 9.84 -5.58 16.28
N VAL A 42 9.06 -4.56 15.97
CA VAL A 42 8.75 -4.12 14.61
C VAL A 42 9.39 -2.76 14.40
N GLU A 43 9.93 -2.55 13.22
CA GLU A 43 10.45 -1.25 12.81
C GLU A 43 9.37 -0.17 12.99
N GLN A 44 9.74 0.91 13.67
CA GLN A 44 8.85 2.05 13.88
C GLN A 44 8.73 2.86 12.58
N PRO A 45 7.57 3.46 12.30
CA PRO A 45 7.43 4.36 11.17
C PRO A 45 8.35 5.56 11.36
N ASN A 46 8.94 6.03 10.27
CA ASN A 46 9.68 7.29 10.31
C ASN A 46 8.75 8.44 10.69
N THR A 47 9.29 9.42 11.42
CA THR A 47 8.59 10.68 11.66
C THR A 47 8.22 11.33 10.33
N ILE A 48 6.97 11.75 10.18
CA ILE A 48 6.52 12.44 8.96
C ILE A 48 7.29 13.74 8.82
N PRO A 49 8.02 13.98 7.73
CA PRO A 49 8.75 15.21 7.52
C PRO A 49 7.80 16.43 7.53
N ILE A 50 8.25 17.55 8.09
CA ILE A 50 7.48 18.79 8.15
C ILE A 50 6.93 19.21 6.78
N ARG A 51 7.71 19.01 5.70
CA ARG A 51 7.26 19.29 4.33
C ARG A 51 6.03 18.48 3.90
N ALA A 52 5.89 17.26 4.39
CA ALA A 52 4.71 16.44 4.13
C ALA A 52 3.49 16.94 4.90
N SER A 53 3.68 17.63 6.01
CA SER A 53 2.61 18.24 6.81
C SER A 53 2.00 19.47 6.15
N HIS A 54 2.70 20.11 5.19
CA HIS A 54 2.22 21.30 4.51
C HIS A 54 1.21 20.97 3.42
N GLY A 55 0.01 21.49 3.54
CA GLY A 55 -1.08 21.34 2.57
C GLY A 55 -2.41 21.77 3.17
N THR A 56 -3.41 21.95 2.33
CA THR A 56 -4.78 22.32 2.76
C THR A 56 -5.57 21.15 3.34
N ARG A 57 -5.15 19.92 3.01
CA ARG A 57 -5.79 18.68 3.49
C ARG A 57 -5.07 18.20 4.75
N VAL A 58 -5.84 17.83 5.76
CA VAL A 58 -5.32 17.39 7.06
C VAL A 58 -4.75 15.97 6.96
N ILE A 59 -3.60 15.72 7.58
CA ILE A 59 -3.04 14.39 7.76
C ILE A 59 -3.82 13.65 8.84
N GLN A 60 -4.12 12.37 8.59
CA GLN A 60 -4.80 11.48 9.51
C GLN A 60 -3.79 10.46 10.06
N LEU A 61 -3.31 10.70 11.27
CA LEU A 61 -2.29 9.87 11.94
C LEU A 61 -2.92 8.67 12.67
N PRO A 62 -2.14 7.65 13.08
CA PRO A 62 -2.68 6.56 13.90
C PRO A 62 -3.36 7.02 15.18
N VAL A 63 -2.94 8.14 15.79
CA VAL A 63 -3.60 8.74 16.97
C VAL A 63 -5.05 9.14 16.67
N ASP A 64 -5.36 9.52 15.44
CA ASP A 64 -6.70 9.93 15.00
C ASP A 64 -7.59 8.71 14.67
N GLY A 65 -7.04 7.49 14.75
CA GLY A 65 -7.74 6.25 14.43
C GLY A 65 -8.39 5.59 15.64
N ASN A 66 -9.07 4.47 15.40
CA ASN A 66 -9.77 3.65 16.38
C ASN A 66 -9.28 2.20 16.38
N GLY A 67 -9.35 1.54 17.54
CA GLY A 67 -8.99 0.12 17.68
C GLY A 67 -7.48 -0.12 17.77
N ALA A 68 -7.07 -1.35 17.50
CA ALA A 68 -5.67 -1.77 17.50
C ALA A 68 -4.89 -1.16 16.33
N THR A 69 -3.58 -1.05 16.49
CA THR A 69 -2.65 -0.74 15.40
C THR A 69 -2.28 -2.02 14.67
N PHE A 70 -2.44 -2.00 13.38
CA PHE A 70 -1.97 -3.07 12.49
C PHE A 70 -0.67 -2.66 11.83
N HIS A 71 0.36 -3.46 12.05
CA HIS A 71 1.59 -3.43 11.28
C HIS A 71 1.56 -4.59 10.29
N ARG A 72 1.72 -4.28 8.98
CA ARG A 72 1.72 -5.29 7.93
C ARG A 72 2.94 -5.11 7.05
N ARG A 73 3.53 -6.24 6.68
CA ARG A 73 4.64 -6.30 5.74
C ARG A 73 4.32 -7.30 4.64
N TYR A 74 4.37 -6.83 3.41
CA TYR A 74 4.26 -7.65 2.21
C TYR A 74 5.63 -7.65 1.53
N ARG A 75 6.14 -8.81 1.16
CA ARG A 75 7.48 -8.93 0.59
C ARG A 75 7.50 -9.90 -0.57
N VAL A 76 8.26 -9.53 -1.63
CA VAL A 76 8.63 -10.40 -2.74
C VAL A 76 10.13 -10.32 -2.99
N GLN A 77 10.75 -11.45 -3.33
CA GLN A 77 12.13 -11.52 -3.81
C GLN A 77 12.12 -11.73 -5.32
N ILE A 78 12.94 -10.98 -6.04
CA ILE A 78 12.96 -10.95 -7.50
C ILE A 78 14.38 -11.23 -8.00
N ALA A 79 14.58 -12.37 -8.68
CA ALA A 79 15.84 -12.69 -9.34
C ALA A 79 15.87 -12.15 -10.76
N GLY A 80 17.04 -11.68 -11.19
CA GLY A 80 17.27 -11.23 -12.57
C GLY A 80 16.50 -9.95 -12.92
N SER A 81 16.17 -9.10 -11.93
CA SER A 81 15.60 -7.79 -12.19
C SER A 81 16.49 -6.96 -13.11
N LYS A 82 15.92 -6.35 -14.15
CA LYS A 82 16.61 -5.39 -15.02
C LYS A 82 16.90 -4.05 -14.34
N PHE A 83 16.33 -3.82 -13.16
CA PHE A 83 16.51 -2.61 -12.37
C PHE A 83 17.34 -2.89 -11.12
N THR A 84 18.15 -1.91 -10.71
CA THR A 84 18.69 -1.83 -9.35
C THR A 84 17.54 -1.52 -8.37
N ALA A 85 17.76 -1.68 -7.07
CA ALA A 85 16.75 -1.33 -6.04
C ALA A 85 16.24 0.11 -6.22
N SER A 86 17.16 1.08 -6.34
CA SER A 86 16.81 2.50 -6.51
C SER A 86 16.08 2.78 -7.83
N ALA A 87 16.49 2.13 -8.93
CA ALA A 87 15.81 2.29 -10.21
C ALA A 87 14.39 1.68 -10.16
N LEU A 88 14.22 0.53 -9.50
CA LEU A 88 12.90 -0.10 -9.34
C LEU A 88 11.96 0.79 -8.52
N ILE A 89 12.42 1.36 -7.41
CA ILE A 89 11.63 2.29 -6.58
C ILE A 89 11.18 3.50 -7.40
N ARG A 90 12.08 4.09 -8.20
CA ARG A 90 11.74 5.21 -9.07
C ARG A 90 10.67 4.83 -10.11
N GLU A 91 10.84 3.69 -10.79
CA GLU A 91 9.87 3.23 -11.80
C GLU A 91 8.50 2.91 -11.17
N VAL A 92 8.49 2.28 -9.98
CA VAL A 92 7.26 2.00 -9.23
C VAL A 92 6.56 3.30 -8.84
N GLY A 93 7.29 4.28 -8.30
CA GLY A 93 6.71 5.58 -7.94
C GLY A 93 6.11 6.35 -9.12
N LEU A 94 6.76 6.29 -10.29
CA LEU A 94 6.27 6.94 -11.51
C LEU A 94 5.03 6.25 -12.12
N ARG A 95 4.90 4.94 -11.94
CA ARG A 95 3.82 4.12 -12.53
C ARG A 95 2.85 3.59 -11.48
N PHE A 96 2.83 4.19 -10.30
CA PHE A 96 2.11 3.68 -9.14
C PHE A 96 0.64 3.35 -9.44
N ASN A 97 -0.07 4.28 -10.09
CA ASN A 97 -1.46 4.10 -10.50
C ASN A 97 -1.67 3.02 -11.58
N GLN A 98 -0.64 2.71 -12.38
CA GLN A 98 -0.72 1.64 -13.40
C GLN A 98 -0.47 0.25 -12.80
N LEU A 99 0.32 0.19 -11.72
CA LEU A 99 0.66 -1.04 -11.03
C LEU A 99 -0.42 -1.47 -10.02
N SER A 100 -1.22 -0.51 -9.55
CA SER A 100 -2.33 -0.81 -8.66
C SER A 100 -3.44 -1.57 -9.40
N PRO A 101 -3.99 -2.65 -8.82
CA PRO A 101 -5.11 -3.38 -9.42
C PRO A 101 -6.38 -2.51 -9.38
N SER A 102 -6.71 -1.88 -10.49
CA SER A 102 -7.83 -0.91 -10.60
C SER A 102 -9.19 -1.48 -10.20
N ALA A 103 -9.33 -2.81 -10.22
CA ALA A 103 -10.52 -3.51 -9.72
C ALA A 103 -10.66 -3.45 -8.19
N LEU A 104 -9.56 -3.25 -7.45
CA LEU A 104 -9.54 -3.23 -5.99
C LEU A 104 -9.25 -1.84 -5.43
N ALA A 105 -8.31 -1.12 -6.07
CA ALA A 105 -7.95 0.24 -5.69
C ALA A 105 -7.41 1.01 -6.91
N GLU A 106 -8.07 2.08 -7.29
CA GLU A 106 -7.64 2.98 -8.36
C GLU A 106 -7.06 4.26 -7.74
N PHE A 107 -5.82 4.58 -8.07
CA PHE A 107 -5.13 5.78 -7.61
C PHE A 107 -5.13 6.84 -8.70
N GLU A 108 -5.56 8.05 -8.37
CA GLU A 108 -5.51 9.22 -9.26
C GLU A 108 -4.64 10.31 -8.62
N LYS A 109 -3.57 10.70 -9.29
CA LYS A 109 -2.73 11.81 -8.81
C LYS A 109 -3.49 13.12 -9.00
N VAL A 110 -3.84 13.79 -7.90
CA VAL A 110 -4.63 15.04 -7.90
C VAL A 110 -3.79 16.28 -7.61
N LYS A 111 -2.56 16.09 -7.11
CA LYS A 111 -1.60 17.18 -6.86
C LYS A 111 -0.19 16.71 -7.17
N GLY A 112 0.62 17.58 -7.76
CA GLY A 112 1.98 17.30 -8.20
C GLY A 112 2.09 17.10 -9.71
N LYS A 113 3.31 16.86 -10.19
CA LYS A 113 3.60 16.66 -11.62
C LYS A 113 3.32 15.22 -12.02
N PRO A 114 2.73 14.93 -13.19
CA PRO A 114 2.42 13.56 -13.59
C PRO A 114 3.66 12.68 -13.86
N TRP A 115 4.82 13.28 -14.10
CA TRP A 115 6.07 12.59 -14.45
C TRP A 115 7.09 12.50 -13.30
N SER A 116 6.75 12.92 -12.10
CA SER A 116 7.60 12.81 -10.91
C SER A 116 6.80 12.27 -9.72
N LEU A 117 7.50 11.79 -8.70
CA LEU A 117 6.96 11.55 -7.37
C LEU A 117 7.76 12.42 -6.41
N GLU A 118 7.09 13.39 -5.78
CA GLU A 118 7.73 14.36 -4.88
C GLU A 118 6.98 14.40 -3.54
N VAL A 119 7.70 14.71 -2.46
CA VAL A 119 7.07 14.91 -1.14
C VAL A 119 6.03 16.03 -1.23
N GLY A 120 4.81 15.75 -0.76
CA GLY A 120 3.67 16.65 -0.83
C GLY A 120 2.73 16.43 -2.01
N ASP A 121 3.07 15.54 -2.97
CA ASP A 121 2.13 15.08 -3.99
C ASP A 121 0.95 14.35 -3.32
N GLU A 122 -0.24 14.44 -3.91
CA GLU A 122 -1.44 13.81 -3.37
C GLU A 122 -2.13 12.92 -4.39
N PHE A 123 -2.69 11.83 -3.89
CA PHE A 123 -3.49 10.90 -4.67
C PHE A 123 -4.85 10.72 -4.01
N ASP A 124 -5.91 10.73 -4.81
CA ASP A 124 -7.21 10.23 -4.42
C ASP A 124 -7.30 8.74 -4.79
N ILE A 125 -7.98 7.96 -3.96
CA ILE A 125 -8.07 6.51 -4.08
C ILE A 125 -9.54 6.12 -4.11
N VAL A 126 -9.95 5.42 -5.16
CA VAL A 126 -11.24 4.72 -5.20
C VAL A 126 -10.99 3.28 -4.79
N ILE A 127 -11.47 2.89 -3.61
CA ILE A 127 -11.29 1.54 -3.04
C ILE A 127 -12.55 0.73 -3.31
N LEU A 128 -12.38 -0.59 -3.57
CA LEU A 128 -13.52 -1.50 -3.67
C LEU A 128 -14.33 -1.49 -2.37
N GLY A 129 -15.54 -0.95 -2.45
CA GLY A 129 -16.39 -0.72 -1.29
C GLY A 129 -16.96 0.71 -1.28
N PRO A 130 -17.61 1.14 -0.21
CA PRO A 130 -18.25 2.44 -0.12
C PRO A 130 -17.28 3.58 0.26
N TRP A 131 -15.99 3.28 0.51
CA TRP A 131 -15.05 4.26 1.01
C TRP A 131 -14.01 4.63 -0.02
N ASN A 132 -13.89 5.91 -0.26
CA ASN A 132 -12.76 6.50 -0.96
C ASN A 132 -11.76 7.01 0.07
N GLY A 133 -10.49 7.07 -0.31
CA GLY A 133 -9.42 7.57 0.53
C GLY A 133 -8.59 8.61 -0.20
N SER A 134 -7.69 9.22 0.53
CA SER A 134 -6.68 10.09 -0.05
C SER A 134 -5.39 9.95 0.73
N VAL A 135 -4.27 10.08 0.02
CA VAL A 135 -2.94 10.00 0.62
C VAL A 135 -2.05 11.12 0.11
N ARG A 136 -1.02 11.45 0.90
CA ARG A 136 0.04 12.38 0.52
C ARG A 136 1.38 11.68 0.59
N VAL A 137 2.24 11.96 -0.38
CA VAL A 137 3.63 11.50 -0.36
C VAL A 137 4.34 12.13 0.83
N SER A 138 4.77 11.30 1.78
CA SER A 138 5.44 11.72 3.00
C SER A 138 6.97 11.66 2.90
N GLU A 139 7.48 10.76 2.05
CA GLU A 139 8.91 10.49 1.93
C GLU A 139 9.24 10.08 0.49
N VAL A 140 10.38 10.52 -0.02
CA VAL A 140 10.98 10.01 -1.27
C VAL A 140 12.49 9.93 -1.07
N LEU A 141 13.03 8.71 -1.02
CA LEU A 141 14.44 8.37 -0.86
C LEU A 141 14.90 7.51 -2.03
N PRO A 142 16.22 7.29 -2.22
CA PRO A 142 16.73 6.48 -3.33
C PRO A 142 16.12 5.08 -3.41
N GLU A 143 15.89 4.43 -2.27
CA GLU A 143 15.42 3.04 -2.18
C GLU A 143 14.07 2.90 -1.46
N SER A 144 13.34 4.00 -1.25
CA SER A 144 11.99 3.98 -0.69
C SER A 144 11.18 5.22 -1.04
N PHE A 145 9.85 5.10 -0.95
CA PHE A 145 8.94 6.23 -0.82
C PHE A 145 7.78 5.83 0.10
N GLY A 146 7.11 6.83 0.66
CA GLY A 146 6.03 6.61 1.59
C GLY A 146 4.83 7.52 1.38
N PHE A 147 3.68 7.06 1.82
CA PHE A 147 2.46 7.85 1.90
C PHE A 147 1.96 7.93 3.34
N VAL A 148 1.30 9.03 3.64
CA VAL A 148 0.49 9.23 4.84
C VAL A 148 -0.96 9.44 4.44
N THR A 149 -1.89 8.89 5.20
CA THR A 149 -3.31 9.06 4.94
C THR A 149 -3.78 10.48 5.26
N LEU A 150 -4.76 10.96 4.49
CA LEU A 150 -5.41 12.24 4.70
C LEU A 150 -6.79 12.03 5.31
N GLU A 151 -7.34 13.08 5.93
CA GLU A 151 -8.67 13.06 6.56
C GLU A 151 -9.72 12.48 5.62
N GLY A 152 -10.52 11.56 6.16
CA GLY A 152 -11.54 10.82 5.42
C GLY A 152 -11.08 9.48 4.84
N HIS A 153 -9.78 9.17 4.83
CA HIS A 153 -9.30 7.83 4.46
C HIS A 153 -9.84 6.77 5.43
N PRO A 154 -10.21 5.55 4.98
CA PRO A 154 -10.69 4.49 5.86
C PRO A 154 -9.66 4.02 6.90
N GLU A 155 -8.38 4.19 6.64
CA GLU A 155 -7.30 3.93 7.59
C GLU A 155 -6.62 5.23 8.01
N ALA A 156 -6.13 5.28 9.26
CA ALA A 156 -5.33 6.35 9.83
C ALA A 156 -3.90 5.84 10.00
N GLY A 157 -2.95 6.33 9.19
CA GLY A 157 -1.58 5.84 9.28
C GLY A 157 -0.67 6.13 8.09
N GLN A 158 0.31 5.25 7.91
CA GLN A 158 1.38 5.38 6.92
C GLN A 158 1.63 4.06 6.20
N ILE A 159 2.15 4.17 4.98
CA ILE A 159 2.64 3.05 4.20
C ILE A 159 3.95 3.43 3.52
N ARG A 160 4.93 2.51 3.51
CA ARG A 160 6.21 2.66 2.84
C ARG A 160 6.40 1.54 1.83
N PHE A 161 6.95 1.90 0.70
CA PHE A 161 7.42 1.03 -0.38
C PHE A 161 8.93 1.12 -0.41
N GLN A 162 9.61 -0.01 -0.32
CA GLN A 162 11.08 -0.05 -0.27
C GLN A 162 11.64 -1.22 -1.06
N ALA A 163 12.84 -1.03 -1.61
CA ALA A 163 13.58 -2.07 -2.30
C ALA A 163 15.02 -2.09 -1.81
N SER A 164 15.60 -3.29 -1.73
CA SER A 164 16.99 -3.49 -1.36
C SER A 164 17.59 -4.64 -2.14
N LEU A 165 18.92 -4.65 -2.27
CA LEU A 165 19.63 -5.81 -2.79
C LEU A 165 19.68 -6.90 -1.71
N LEU A 166 19.37 -8.13 -2.08
CA LEU A 166 19.41 -9.24 -1.15
C LEU A 166 20.89 -9.66 -0.88
N PRO A 167 21.37 -9.59 0.37
CA PRO A 167 22.74 -9.98 0.69
C PRO A 167 23.01 -11.42 0.29
N GLY A 168 24.17 -11.66 -0.34
CA GLY A 168 24.61 -13.01 -0.75
C GLY A 168 23.95 -13.56 -2.01
N ARG A 169 22.98 -12.83 -2.61
CA ARG A 169 22.31 -13.23 -3.87
C ARG A 169 22.45 -12.15 -4.94
N ARG A 170 23.50 -12.24 -5.74
CA ARG A 170 23.76 -11.30 -6.84
C ARG A 170 22.55 -11.16 -7.77
N GLY A 171 22.15 -9.91 -8.08
CA GLY A 171 21.06 -9.63 -9.00
C GLY A 171 19.65 -9.94 -8.45
N THR A 172 19.55 -10.16 -7.14
CA THR A 172 18.25 -10.36 -6.47
C THR A 172 17.88 -9.11 -5.71
N VAL A 173 16.67 -8.60 -5.99
CA VAL A 173 16.06 -7.45 -5.31
C VAL A 173 14.96 -7.98 -4.38
N SER A 174 14.94 -7.51 -3.13
CA SER A 174 13.80 -7.62 -2.24
C SER A 174 12.95 -6.37 -2.38
N PHE A 175 11.66 -6.51 -2.66
CA PHE A 175 10.71 -5.41 -2.62
C PHE A 175 9.73 -5.63 -1.48
N GLU A 176 9.47 -4.59 -0.70
CA GLU A 176 8.62 -4.64 0.48
C GLU A 176 7.62 -3.48 0.51
N ILE A 177 6.43 -3.78 1.00
CA ILE A 177 5.41 -2.80 1.36
C ILE A 177 5.20 -2.95 2.86
N VAL A 178 5.36 -1.87 3.62
CA VAL A 178 5.21 -1.88 5.08
C VAL A 178 4.20 -0.81 5.48
N SER A 179 3.19 -1.19 6.24
CA SER A 179 2.16 -0.26 6.70
C SER A 179 1.98 -0.29 8.22
N TRP A 180 1.66 0.87 8.77
CA TRP A 180 1.28 1.08 10.18
C TRP A 180 -0.01 1.89 10.17
N ALA A 181 -1.12 1.26 10.50
CA ALA A 181 -2.42 1.91 10.41
C ALA A 181 -3.39 1.40 11.49
N ARG A 182 -4.37 2.24 11.78
CA ARG A 182 -5.58 1.92 12.55
C ARG A 182 -6.79 2.15 11.67
N SER A 183 -7.93 1.57 11.98
CA SER A 183 -9.18 1.96 11.33
C SER A 183 -9.52 3.40 11.69
N ARG A 184 -10.11 4.17 10.76
CA ARG A 184 -10.53 5.55 11.03
C ARG A 184 -11.55 5.61 12.16
N ASP A 185 -12.52 4.70 12.15
CA ASP A 185 -13.63 4.67 13.10
C ASP A 185 -14.14 3.23 13.33
N PRO A 186 -15.02 3.00 14.32
CA PRO A 186 -15.55 1.66 14.62
C PRO A 186 -16.33 1.00 13.48
N MET A 187 -17.02 1.78 12.63
CA MET A 187 -17.77 1.25 11.49
C MET A 187 -16.82 0.71 10.43
N VAL A 188 -15.73 1.44 10.13
CA VAL A 188 -14.66 0.98 9.24
C VAL A 188 -13.98 -0.26 9.83
N ALA A 189 -13.73 -0.30 11.15
CA ALA A 189 -13.16 -1.47 11.81
C ALA A 189 -14.04 -2.72 11.65
N LEU A 190 -15.34 -2.57 11.79
CA LEU A 190 -16.30 -3.66 11.57
C LEU A 190 -16.29 -4.16 10.12
N ALA A 191 -16.38 -3.26 9.17
CA ALA A 191 -16.36 -3.60 7.75
C ALA A 191 -15.02 -4.19 7.31
N TYR A 192 -13.94 -3.70 7.88
CA TYR A 192 -12.60 -4.27 7.68
C TYR A 192 -12.55 -5.74 8.14
N SER A 193 -13.14 -6.05 9.29
CA SER A 193 -13.27 -7.42 9.80
C SER A 193 -14.19 -8.30 8.94
N ALA A 194 -15.17 -7.70 8.27
CA ALA A 194 -16.15 -8.41 7.42
C ALA A 194 -15.67 -8.67 5.98
N GLY A 195 -14.41 -8.35 5.63
CA GLY A 195 -13.85 -8.61 4.29
C GLY A 195 -12.83 -7.58 3.80
N GLY A 196 -12.76 -6.43 4.41
CA GLY A 196 -11.80 -5.38 4.03
C GLY A 196 -10.33 -5.83 4.12
N LYS A 197 -10.02 -6.73 5.05
CA LYS A 197 -8.68 -7.35 5.19
C LYS A 197 -8.26 -8.08 3.91
N GLU A 198 -9.18 -8.85 3.33
CA GLU A 198 -8.90 -9.63 2.12
C GLU A 198 -8.74 -8.72 0.90
N VAL A 199 -9.55 -7.66 0.80
CA VAL A 199 -9.42 -6.66 -0.27
C VAL A 199 -8.06 -5.98 -0.19
N GLN A 200 -7.63 -5.54 0.98
CA GLN A 200 -6.34 -4.90 1.17
C GLN A 200 -5.18 -5.87 0.87
N LYS A 201 -5.24 -7.11 1.38
CA LYS A 201 -4.25 -8.14 1.11
C LYS A 201 -4.14 -8.41 -0.39
N SER A 202 -5.26 -8.64 -1.05
CA SER A 202 -5.30 -8.88 -2.49
C SER A 202 -4.76 -7.71 -3.30
N THR A 203 -5.03 -6.47 -2.88
CA THR A 203 -4.49 -5.28 -3.53
C THR A 203 -2.97 -5.29 -3.52
N TRP A 204 -2.36 -5.49 -2.37
CA TRP A 204 -0.90 -5.43 -2.25
C TRP A 204 -0.19 -6.65 -2.82
N VAL A 205 -0.79 -7.83 -2.75
CA VAL A 205 -0.25 -9.03 -3.40
C VAL A 205 -0.20 -8.84 -4.91
N GLN A 206 -1.29 -8.38 -5.55
CA GLN A 206 -1.33 -8.12 -6.98
C GLN A 206 -0.41 -6.97 -7.40
N PHE A 207 -0.26 -5.97 -6.55
CA PHE A 207 0.72 -4.90 -6.76
C PHE A 207 2.15 -5.47 -6.80
N LEU A 208 2.50 -6.40 -5.90
CA LEU A 208 3.80 -7.08 -5.92
C LEU A 208 3.99 -7.94 -7.16
N GLU A 209 2.96 -8.65 -7.64
CA GLU A 209 3.01 -9.39 -8.90
C GLU A 209 3.30 -8.46 -10.08
N ALA A 210 2.62 -7.31 -10.14
CA ALA A 210 2.85 -6.31 -11.18
C ALA A 210 4.29 -5.73 -11.13
N ILE A 211 4.87 -5.61 -9.94
CA ILE A 211 6.28 -5.21 -9.77
C ILE A 211 7.23 -6.29 -10.31
N VAL A 212 6.95 -7.57 -10.07
CA VAL A 212 7.76 -8.66 -10.65
C VAL A 212 7.75 -8.56 -12.18
N GLU A 213 6.57 -8.39 -12.79
CA GLU A 213 6.42 -8.21 -14.24
C GLU A 213 7.17 -6.95 -14.74
N LEU A 214 6.98 -5.80 -14.07
CA LEU A 214 7.68 -4.56 -14.39
C LEU A 214 9.20 -4.74 -14.36
N SER A 215 9.71 -5.49 -13.38
CA SER A 215 11.13 -5.73 -13.19
C SER A 215 11.77 -6.54 -14.32
N GLY A 216 10.97 -7.31 -15.06
CA GLY A 216 11.44 -8.28 -16.06
C GLY A 216 12.17 -9.47 -15.45
N GLY A 217 12.17 -9.60 -14.12
CA GLY A 217 12.75 -10.71 -13.38
C GLY A 217 11.75 -11.82 -13.09
N MET A 218 12.13 -12.73 -12.22
CA MET A 218 11.32 -13.85 -11.76
C MET A 218 11.15 -13.81 -10.26
N GLN A 219 9.93 -14.09 -9.78
CA GLN A 219 9.67 -14.27 -8.36
C GLN A 219 10.47 -15.44 -7.80
N LEU A 220 11.14 -15.25 -6.67
CA LEU A 220 11.80 -16.29 -5.91
C LEU A 220 10.98 -16.64 -4.67
N GLY A 221 10.53 -17.90 -4.60
CA GLY A 221 9.71 -18.37 -3.49
C GLY A 221 8.33 -17.71 -3.45
N GLU A 222 7.77 -17.64 -2.26
CA GLU A 222 6.43 -17.14 -2.00
C GLU A 222 6.43 -15.64 -1.72
N ILE A 223 5.33 -14.95 -2.02
CA ILE A 223 5.04 -13.62 -1.45
C ILE A 223 4.74 -13.84 0.03
N THR A 224 5.48 -13.17 0.91
CA THR A 224 5.22 -13.26 2.35
C THR A 224 4.35 -12.09 2.81
N VAL A 225 3.35 -12.40 3.62
CA VAL A 225 2.48 -11.43 4.27
C VAL A 225 2.57 -11.63 5.77
N GLU A 226 3.15 -10.67 6.46
CA GLU A 226 3.29 -10.66 7.92
C GLU A 226 2.35 -9.63 8.51
N THR A 227 1.55 -10.02 9.48
CA THR A 227 0.64 -9.12 10.20
C THR A 227 0.94 -9.17 11.69
N GLN A 228 1.08 -8.01 12.32
CA GLN A 228 1.14 -7.85 13.75
C GLN A 228 0.02 -6.90 14.18
N GLU A 229 -0.73 -7.31 15.18
CA GLU A 229 -1.74 -6.48 15.83
C GLU A 229 -1.23 -6.08 17.22
N LYS A 230 -1.28 -4.79 17.53
CA LYS A 230 -0.88 -4.23 18.82
C LYS A 230 -1.97 -3.34 19.39
N PRO A 231 -2.26 -3.44 20.70
CA PRO A 231 -3.06 -2.42 21.36
C PRO A 231 -2.43 -1.04 21.13
N PHE A 232 -3.24 -0.07 20.81
CA PHE A 232 -2.76 1.32 20.71
C PHE A 232 -2.45 1.84 22.11
N LYS A 233 -1.24 2.36 22.29
CA LYS A 233 -0.81 3.03 23.53
C LYS A 233 -0.57 4.49 23.21
N ASP A 234 -1.33 5.39 23.85
CA ASP A 234 -1.11 6.83 23.74
C ASP A 234 0.33 7.16 24.17
N GLY A 235 1.01 7.95 23.35
CA GLY A 235 2.36 8.48 23.66
C GLY A 235 3.53 7.69 23.05
N VAL A 236 3.30 6.70 22.21
CA VAL A 236 4.35 6.04 21.42
C VAL A 236 4.12 6.40 19.94
N ILE A 237 4.73 7.50 19.52
CA ILE A 237 4.95 7.89 18.11
C ILE A 237 6.44 7.85 17.86
#